data_02083bd6ce9b1c08b0044e70ec244757
#
_entry.id   02083bd6ce9b1c08b0044e70ec244757
#
_cell.length_a   1.000
_cell.length_b   1.000
_cell.length_c   1.000
_cell.angle_alpha   90.00
_cell.angle_beta   90.00
_cell.angle_gamma   90.00
#
_symmetry.space_group_name_H-M   'P 1'
#
loop_
_entity.id
_entity.type
_entity.pdbx_description
1 polymer ?
#
loop_
_entity_poly.entity_id
_entity_poly.type
_entity_poly.pdbx_seq_one_letter_code
_entity_poly.pdbx_strand_id
1 'polypeptide(L)'
;MRLWLALIAGVLAGPTHAQTWATREVCLLDEARVHPEIFTPAFYANLQTRSAEIPNSVGRFWRITSVDGAVSHMWGTMHSSLPMILRLPNQVTDTIKAARIVATEVDYTQQTREELSASHTSSDRYRDATEISVRDMALPSQLLIWIEERLIGLGWGDEALDYLSPAALAELMLADPCGDFAAGIYPIQDDRIQMLGAIHGSKILSLEAPRALFQKLSDDGGAGLTRAMIAVYANYLNPAITQEMRSTSHALYLQGRIGEMMAWDELYFSEAYPEEGPDWLARTNDYLLRERNEVFLGSAMADLLEGGVFMAVGTYHLPQEYGLIALLRKAGFAVERIALEGEARP
;
A
#
# COMPACT_ATOMS: atom_id res chain seq x y z
N MET A 1 48.88 -39.32 -38.94
CA MET A 1 48.17 -38.00 -39.08
C MET A 1 46.76 -38.15 -38.58
N ARG A 2 46.50 -37.78 -37.36
CA ARG A 2 45.15 -37.76 -36.74
C ARG A 2 44.74 -36.31 -36.54
N LEU A 3 43.74 -35.84 -37.31
CA LEU A 3 43.09 -34.53 -37.11
C LEU A 3 42.15 -34.60 -35.90
N TRP A 4 42.38 -33.75 -34.95
CA TRP A 4 41.44 -33.45 -33.89
C TRP A 4 40.54 -32.30 -34.35
N LEU A 5 39.25 -32.57 -34.55
CA LEU A 5 38.21 -31.56 -34.68
C LEU A 5 37.79 -31.13 -33.28
N ALA A 6 38.14 -29.90 -32.89
CA ALA A 6 37.62 -29.26 -31.71
C ALA A 6 36.26 -28.65 -32.03
N LEU A 7 35.19 -29.25 -31.50
CA LEU A 7 33.85 -28.64 -31.49
C LEU A 7 33.85 -27.52 -30.46
N ILE A 8 33.84 -26.26 -30.92
CA ILE A 8 33.55 -25.10 -30.08
C ILE A 8 32.02 -25.03 -29.94
N ALA A 9 31.47 -25.51 -28.82
CA ALA A 9 30.10 -25.25 -28.42
C ALA A 9 30.01 -23.78 -27.97
N GLY A 10 29.63 -22.91 -28.89
CA GLY A 10 29.26 -21.53 -28.55
C GLY A 10 27.95 -21.55 -27.72
N VAL A 11 28.09 -21.36 -26.41
CA VAL A 11 26.96 -21.04 -25.55
C VAL A 11 26.54 -19.65 -25.99
N LEU A 12 25.46 -19.56 -26.74
CA LEU A 12 24.71 -18.33 -26.93
C LEU A 12 24.05 -18.01 -25.57
N ALA A 13 24.78 -17.29 -24.72
CA ALA A 13 24.18 -16.56 -23.62
C ALA A 13 23.30 -15.50 -24.29
N GLY A 14 21.98 -15.76 -24.36
CA GLY A 14 21.01 -14.71 -24.62
C GLY A 14 21.19 -13.58 -23.58
N PRO A 15 20.85 -12.36 -23.90
CA PRO A 15 20.89 -11.29 -22.92
C PRO A 15 20.01 -11.74 -21.75
N THR A 16 20.64 -12.05 -20.62
CA THR A 16 19.93 -12.08 -19.34
C THR A 16 19.52 -10.65 -19.12
N HIS A 17 18.24 -10.33 -19.36
CA HIS A 17 17.66 -9.09 -18.89
C HIS A 17 17.87 -9.08 -17.38
N ALA A 18 18.85 -8.32 -16.93
CA ALA A 18 19.02 -8.07 -15.50
C ALA A 18 17.75 -7.36 -15.05
N GLN A 19 17.04 -7.98 -14.13
CA GLN A 19 15.88 -7.37 -13.50
C GLN A 19 16.34 -6.06 -12.87
N THR A 20 15.82 -4.92 -13.35
CA THR A 20 16.31 -3.59 -12.96
C THR A 20 15.51 -2.99 -11.80
N TRP A 21 14.31 -3.50 -11.52
CA TRP A 21 13.50 -3.13 -10.36
C TRP A 21 13.84 -4.01 -9.14
N ALA A 22 13.18 -3.78 -8.00
CA ALA A 22 13.49 -4.42 -6.72
C ALA A 22 13.90 -5.90 -6.86
N THR A 23 15.09 -6.23 -6.36
CA THR A 23 15.59 -7.60 -6.38
C THR A 23 15.02 -8.38 -5.20
N ARG A 24 15.10 -9.72 -5.26
CA ARG A 24 14.66 -10.59 -4.17
C ARG A 24 15.42 -10.28 -2.86
N GLU A 25 16.67 -9.90 -2.95
CA GLU A 25 17.52 -9.54 -1.79
C GLU A 25 16.98 -8.31 -1.07
N VAL A 26 16.54 -7.29 -1.81
CA VAL A 26 15.92 -6.08 -1.24
C VAL A 26 14.63 -6.41 -0.48
N CYS A 27 13.92 -7.44 -0.91
CA CYS A 27 12.66 -7.88 -0.31
C CYS A 27 12.83 -8.73 0.95
N LEU A 28 14.02 -9.31 1.17
CA LEU A 28 14.30 -10.15 2.32
C LEU A 28 14.69 -9.30 3.53
N LEU A 29 13.80 -9.18 4.50
CA LEU A 29 14.04 -8.48 5.76
C LEU A 29 13.85 -9.44 6.94
N ASP A 30 14.91 -9.71 7.67
CA ASP A 30 14.88 -10.49 8.91
C ASP A 30 14.48 -9.61 10.10
N GLU A 31 14.93 -8.34 10.11
CA GLU A 31 14.56 -7.33 11.09
C GLU A 31 14.37 -5.96 10.42
N ALA A 32 13.61 -5.09 11.08
CA ALA A 32 13.44 -3.71 10.65
C ALA A 32 14.12 -2.76 11.65
N ARG A 33 15.00 -1.91 11.15
CA ARG A 33 15.63 -0.84 11.90
C ARG A 33 15.73 0.43 11.07
N VAL A 34 15.75 1.57 11.75
CA VAL A 34 16.00 2.84 11.08
C VAL A 34 17.48 2.95 10.73
N HIS A 35 17.78 3.29 9.50
CA HIS A 35 19.10 3.52 8.94
C HIS A 35 19.29 5.02 8.65
N PRO A 36 19.73 5.85 9.62
CA PRO A 36 19.87 7.29 9.40
C PRO A 36 20.86 7.64 8.28
N GLU A 37 21.80 6.74 8.03
CA GLU A 37 22.85 6.89 7.00
C GLU A 37 22.33 6.93 5.56
N ILE A 38 21.09 6.49 5.31
CA ILE A 38 20.48 6.62 3.98
C ILE A 38 20.06 8.06 3.65
N PHE A 39 19.97 8.90 4.68
CA PHE A 39 19.59 10.30 4.53
C PHE A 39 20.78 11.23 4.63
N THR A 40 20.83 12.27 3.83
CA THR A 40 21.73 13.38 4.12
C THR A 40 21.28 14.10 5.39
N PRO A 41 22.19 14.75 6.15
CA PRO A 41 21.79 15.50 7.35
C PRO A 41 20.72 16.58 7.06
N ALA A 42 20.78 17.23 5.91
CA ALA A 42 19.81 18.24 5.50
C ALA A 42 18.43 17.62 5.20
N PHE A 43 18.40 16.49 4.48
CA PHE A 43 17.17 15.75 4.22
C PHE A 43 16.52 15.28 5.53
N TYR A 44 17.31 14.69 6.43
CA TYR A 44 16.79 14.20 7.69
C TYR A 44 16.23 15.33 8.58
N ALA A 45 16.88 16.48 8.64
CA ALA A 45 16.35 17.65 9.36
C ALA A 45 15.02 18.16 8.76
N ASN A 46 14.91 18.18 7.43
CA ASN A 46 13.67 18.52 6.74
C ASN A 46 12.56 17.48 7.01
N LEU A 47 12.90 16.19 6.94
CA LEU A 47 12.01 15.09 7.29
C LEU A 47 11.40 15.25 8.68
N GLN A 48 12.21 15.55 9.69
CA GLN A 48 11.76 15.77 11.06
C GLN A 48 10.83 17.00 11.17
N THR A 49 11.18 18.09 10.48
CA THR A 49 10.35 19.31 10.46
C THR A 49 9.00 19.04 9.82
N ARG A 50 8.96 18.42 8.64
CA ARG A 50 7.71 18.12 7.93
C ARG A 50 6.83 17.13 8.67
N SER A 51 7.44 16.10 9.27
CA SER A 51 6.72 15.11 10.07
C SER A 51 6.04 15.74 11.31
N ALA A 52 6.66 16.73 11.93
CA ALA A 52 6.10 17.44 13.08
C ALA A 52 4.88 18.32 12.73
N GLU A 53 4.72 18.70 11.47
CA GLU A 53 3.58 19.46 10.96
C GLU A 53 2.34 18.58 10.72
N ILE A 54 2.50 17.24 10.67
CA ILE A 54 1.42 16.30 10.38
C ILE A 54 0.63 15.97 11.66
N PRO A 55 -0.63 16.36 11.76
CA PRO A 55 -1.44 16.07 12.95
C PRO A 55 -1.66 14.55 13.13
N ASN A 56 -1.68 14.10 14.37
CA ASN A 56 -1.90 12.70 14.75
C ASN A 56 -0.89 11.72 14.12
N SER A 57 0.32 12.16 13.92
CA SER A 57 1.36 11.49 13.13
C SER A 57 2.05 10.32 13.82
N VAL A 58 1.73 10.03 15.09
CA VAL A 58 2.38 9.01 15.90
C VAL A 58 1.39 8.02 16.50
N GLY A 59 1.61 6.74 16.23
CA GLY A 59 0.85 5.63 16.79
C GLY A 59 -0.05 4.92 15.77
N ARG A 60 -0.21 3.62 15.98
CA ARG A 60 -1.00 2.73 15.12
C ARG A 60 -2.28 2.25 15.77
N PHE A 61 -2.38 2.30 17.11
CA PHE A 61 -3.51 1.75 17.84
C PHE A 61 -4.27 2.85 18.60
N TRP A 62 -5.60 2.92 18.39
CA TRP A 62 -6.44 4.00 18.88
C TRP A 62 -7.74 3.44 19.48
N ARG A 63 -8.18 4.02 20.60
CA ARG A 63 -9.51 3.81 21.17
C ARG A 63 -10.45 4.87 20.61
N ILE A 64 -11.64 4.44 20.24
CA ILE A 64 -12.74 5.30 19.79
C ILE A 64 -13.88 5.15 20.82
N THR A 65 -14.33 6.24 21.41
CA THR A 65 -15.44 6.23 22.37
C THR A 65 -16.54 7.14 21.88
N SER A 66 -17.75 6.60 21.73
CA SER A 66 -18.93 7.39 21.34
C SER A 66 -19.39 8.33 22.47
N VAL A 67 -20.30 9.26 22.17
CA VAL A 67 -20.89 10.17 23.16
C VAL A 67 -21.60 9.40 24.28
N ASP A 68 -22.16 8.24 23.98
CA ASP A 68 -22.87 7.37 24.94
C ASP A 68 -21.93 6.40 25.67
N GLY A 69 -20.62 6.49 25.44
CA GLY A 69 -19.60 5.69 26.10
C GLY A 69 -19.34 4.33 25.46
N ALA A 70 -19.92 4.03 24.30
CA ALA A 70 -19.62 2.81 23.56
C ALA A 70 -18.19 2.82 23.01
N VAL A 71 -17.44 1.74 23.22
CA VAL A 71 -16.01 1.66 22.90
C VAL A 71 -15.76 0.81 21.68
N SER A 72 -14.97 1.34 20.77
CA SER A 72 -14.41 0.66 19.58
C SER A 72 -12.91 0.93 19.49
N HIS A 73 -12.23 0.27 18.56
CA HIS A 73 -10.79 0.44 18.36
C HIS A 73 -10.45 0.58 16.88
N MET A 74 -9.34 1.27 16.61
CA MET A 74 -8.83 1.43 15.26
C MET A 74 -7.34 1.08 15.21
N TRP A 75 -6.95 0.38 14.16
CA TRP A 75 -5.59 -0.06 13.90
C TRP A 75 -5.12 0.38 12.52
N GLY A 76 -3.93 0.99 12.46
CA GLY A 76 -3.26 1.31 11.21
C GLY A 76 -2.46 0.12 10.71
N THR A 77 -2.85 -0.44 9.56
CA THR A 77 -2.17 -1.58 8.94
C THR A 77 -1.04 -1.15 8.01
N MET A 78 -0.20 -2.12 7.68
CA MET A 78 0.76 -2.04 6.58
C MET A 78 0.51 -3.23 5.64
N HIS A 79 0.31 -2.98 4.36
CA HIS A 79 0.05 -4.00 3.35
C HIS A 79 1.32 -4.83 3.05
N SER A 80 1.75 -5.61 4.04
CA SER A 80 2.97 -6.41 3.98
C SER A 80 2.72 -7.79 4.57
N SER A 81 3.33 -8.80 3.94
CA SER A 81 3.32 -10.20 4.39
C SER A 81 4.55 -10.58 5.23
N LEU A 82 5.43 -9.61 5.55
CA LEU A 82 6.62 -9.88 6.36
C LEU A 82 6.22 -10.37 7.75
N PRO A 83 6.88 -11.43 8.29
CA PRO A 83 6.53 -12.01 9.59
C PRO A 83 6.51 -11.00 10.74
N MET A 84 7.39 -9.99 10.71
CA MET A 84 7.43 -8.95 11.73
C MET A 84 6.22 -8.02 11.69
N ILE A 85 5.65 -7.78 10.50
CA ILE A 85 4.44 -6.97 10.30
C ILE A 85 3.20 -7.79 10.65
N LEU A 86 3.17 -9.07 10.27
CA LEU A 86 2.07 -9.98 10.60
C LEU A 86 1.96 -10.28 12.10
N ARG A 87 3.03 -10.09 12.86
CA ARG A 87 3.04 -10.29 14.33
C ARG A 87 2.37 -9.10 15.03
N LEU A 88 1.08 -9.21 15.26
CA LEU A 88 0.32 -8.22 16.01
C LEU A 88 0.69 -8.27 17.51
N PRO A 89 0.75 -7.11 18.21
CA PRO A 89 0.85 -7.06 19.67
C PRO A 89 -0.31 -7.83 20.32
N ASN A 90 -0.06 -8.46 21.48
CA ASN A 90 -1.08 -9.24 22.19
C ASN A 90 -2.34 -8.42 22.48
N GLN A 91 -2.17 -7.16 22.94
CA GLN A 91 -3.30 -6.27 23.21
C GLN A 91 -4.17 -6.03 21.96
N VAL A 92 -3.57 -5.87 20.79
CA VAL A 92 -4.28 -5.73 19.50
C VAL A 92 -5.02 -7.03 19.17
N THR A 93 -4.31 -8.16 19.26
CA THR A 93 -4.86 -9.49 19.00
C THR A 93 -6.07 -9.80 19.90
N ASP A 94 -5.98 -9.47 21.19
CA ASP A 94 -7.06 -9.72 22.14
C ASP A 94 -8.26 -8.80 21.89
N THR A 95 -8.00 -7.56 21.44
CA THR A 95 -9.08 -6.64 21.05
C THR A 95 -9.81 -7.13 19.80
N ILE A 96 -9.09 -7.64 18.79
CA ILE A 96 -9.71 -8.23 17.59
C ILE A 96 -10.60 -9.40 17.97
N LYS A 97 -10.12 -10.31 18.82
CA LYS A 97 -10.88 -11.51 19.28
C LYS A 97 -12.17 -11.16 20.03
N ALA A 98 -12.17 -10.03 20.72
CA ALA A 98 -13.31 -9.54 21.49
C ALA A 98 -14.26 -8.66 20.67
N ALA A 99 -13.90 -8.31 19.44
CA ALA A 99 -14.69 -7.40 18.62
C ALA A 99 -15.99 -8.06 18.13
N ARG A 100 -17.09 -7.31 18.20
CA ARG A 100 -18.38 -7.68 17.58
C ARG A 100 -18.26 -7.63 16.05
N ILE A 101 -17.57 -6.62 15.55
CA ILE A 101 -17.31 -6.38 14.14
C ILE A 101 -15.83 -6.13 13.93
N VAL A 102 -15.27 -6.76 12.92
CA VAL A 102 -13.97 -6.37 12.34
C VAL A 102 -14.27 -5.69 11.01
N ALA A 103 -13.97 -4.40 10.93
CA ALA A 103 -14.14 -3.57 9.74
C ALA A 103 -12.78 -3.43 9.04
N THR A 104 -12.71 -3.80 7.76
CA THR A 104 -11.53 -3.67 6.90
C THR A 104 -11.86 -2.83 5.67
N GLU A 105 -10.87 -2.29 4.99
CA GLU A 105 -11.08 -1.48 3.79
C GLU A 105 -11.97 -2.22 2.79
N VAL A 106 -11.61 -3.46 2.47
CA VAL A 106 -12.39 -4.34 1.59
C VAL A 106 -12.52 -5.73 2.21
N ASP A 107 -13.72 -6.31 2.16
CA ASP A 107 -13.97 -7.70 2.54
C ASP A 107 -13.91 -8.62 1.29
N TYR A 108 -12.84 -9.36 1.15
CA TYR A 108 -12.69 -10.38 0.12
C TYR A 108 -13.19 -11.76 0.55
N THR A 109 -13.56 -11.97 1.82
CA THR A 109 -13.98 -13.29 2.31
C THR A 109 -15.35 -13.71 1.78
N GLN A 110 -16.15 -12.76 1.33
CA GLN A 110 -17.48 -12.99 0.75
C GLN A 110 -17.42 -13.30 -0.75
N GLN A 111 -16.27 -13.11 -1.38
CA GLN A 111 -16.11 -13.45 -2.80
C GLN A 111 -15.81 -14.93 -2.95
N THR A 112 -16.53 -15.57 -3.86
CA THR A 112 -16.23 -16.95 -4.26
C THR A 112 -14.89 -16.98 -5.00
N ARG A 113 -14.28 -18.17 -5.05
CA ARG A 113 -13.05 -18.37 -5.83
C ARG A 113 -13.26 -18.03 -7.30
N GLU A 114 -14.45 -18.33 -7.82
CA GLU A 114 -14.87 -18.02 -9.18
C GLU A 114 -14.96 -16.51 -9.42
N GLU A 115 -15.55 -15.76 -8.49
CA GLU A 115 -15.63 -14.29 -8.57
C GLU A 115 -14.24 -13.63 -8.51
N LEU A 116 -13.37 -14.10 -7.60
CA LEU A 116 -11.98 -13.67 -7.53
C LEU A 116 -11.23 -13.98 -8.83
N SER A 117 -11.38 -15.19 -9.36
CA SER A 117 -10.77 -15.58 -10.64
C SER A 117 -11.31 -14.75 -11.79
N ALA A 118 -12.63 -14.52 -11.85
CA ALA A 118 -13.27 -13.71 -12.88
C ALA A 118 -12.78 -12.24 -12.82
N SER A 119 -12.54 -11.69 -11.63
CA SER A 119 -12.02 -10.33 -11.50
C SER A 119 -10.60 -10.18 -12.09
N HIS A 120 -9.79 -11.24 -12.03
CA HIS A 120 -8.43 -11.25 -12.61
C HIS A 120 -8.41 -11.51 -14.12
N THR A 121 -9.43 -12.15 -14.66
CA THR A 121 -9.55 -12.50 -16.09
C THR A 121 -10.62 -11.68 -16.81
N SER A 122 -11.20 -10.69 -16.15
CA SER A 122 -12.26 -9.85 -16.71
C SER A 122 -11.77 -9.06 -17.91
N SER A 123 -12.64 -8.92 -18.92
CA SER A 123 -12.33 -8.16 -20.13
C SER A 123 -12.11 -6.66 -19.88
N ASP A 124 -12.62 -6.13 -18.77
CA ASP A 124 -12.42 -4.75 -18.36
C ASP A 124 -10.98 -4.44 -17.86
N ARG A 125 -10.16 -5.47 -17.68
CA ARG A 125 -8.70 -5.30 -17.47
C ARG A 125 -7.96 -4.94 -18.75
N TYR A 126 -8.56 -5.17 -19.88
CA TYR A 126 -7.98 -4.85 -21.18
C TYR A 126 -8.53 -3.52 -21.67
N ARG A 127 -7.65 -2.73 -22.23
CA ARG A 127 -7.95 -1.43 -22.81
C ARG A 127 -8.95 -1.59 -23.97
N ASP A 128 -10.01 -0.80 -23.97
CA ASP A 128 -10.83 -0.64 -25.15
C ASP A 128 -10.25 0.41 -26.13
N ALA A 129 -10.83 0.53 -27.30
CA ALA A 129 -10.32 1.42 -28.34
C ALA A 129 -10.48 2.93 -28.00
N THR A 130 -11.24 3.26 -26.97
CA THR A 130 -11.52 4.64 -26.54
C THR A 130 -10.60 5.09 -25.41
N GLU A 131 -9.98 4.14 -24.71
CA GLU A 131 -9.05 4.44 -23.63
C GLU A 131 -7.65 4.81 -24.16
N ILE A 132 -6.97 5.71 -23.45
CA ILE A 132 -5.59 6.05 -23.74
C ILE A 132 -4.67 4.85 -23.46
N SER A 133 -3.68 4.62 -24.32
CA SER A 133 -2.60 3.66 -24.01
C SER A 133 -1.74 4.19 -22.87
N VAL A 134 -1.26 3.31 -21.99
CA VAL A 134 -0.34 3.70 -20.94
C VAL A 134 0.94 4.35 -21.50
N ARG A 135 1.40 3.93 -22.68
CA ARG A 135 2.54 4.56 -23.36
C ARG A 135 2.29 6.03 -23.72
N ASP A 136 1.03 6.39 -23.94
CA ASP A 136 0.62 7.74 -24.33
C ASP A 136 0.22 8.61 -23.13
N MET A 137 0.27 8.09 -21.90
CA MET A 137 -0.10 8.83 -20.67
C MET A 137 0.92 9.90 -20.25
N ALA A 138 1.93 10.18 -21.05
CA ALA A 138 2.99 11.14 -20.74
C ALA A 138 3.68 10.88 -19.38
N LEU A 139 3.87 9.61 -19.03
CA LEU A 139 4.70 9.22 -17.88
C LEU A 139 6.19 9.40 -18.21
N PRO A 140 7.05 9.68 -17.22
CA PRO A 140 8.49 9.66 -17.42
C PRO A 140 8.94 8.32 -18.02
N SER A 141 9.81 8.38 -19.03
CA SER A 141 10.28 7.18 -19.74
C SER A 141 10.90 6.13 -18.80
N GLN A 142 11.55 6.58 -17.74
CA GLN A 142 12.15 5.70 -16.75
C GLN A 142 11.08 4.86 -16.00
N LEU A 143 9.94 5.46 -15.66
CA LEU A 143 8.84 4.72 -15.04
C LEU A 143 8.24 3.69 -16.00
N LEU A 144 8.08 4.04 -17.26
CA LEU A 144 7.60 3.10 -18.28
C LEU A 144 8.52 1.89 -18.43
N ILE A 145 9.85 2.10 -18.40
CA ILE A 145 10.84 1.00 -18.43
C ILE A 145 10.65 0.07 -17.23
N TRP A 146 10.57 0.61 -16.02
CA TRP A 146 10.42 -0.21 -14.81
C TRP A 146 9.09 -0.99 -14.79
N ILE A 147 8.01 -0.35 -15.23
CA ILE A 147 6.69 -0.99 -15.35
C ILE A 147 6.76 -2.14 -16.36
N GLU A 148 7.30 -1.89 -17.56
CA GLU A 148 7.44 -2.89 -18.63
C GLU A 148 8.25 -4.11 -18.16
N GLU A 149 9.37 -3.89 -17.49
CA GLU A 149 10.20 -4.97 -16.93
C GLU A 149 9.45 -5.79 -15.86
N ARG A 150 8.66 -5.14 -14.98
CA ARG A 150 7.79 -5.86 -14.04
C ARG A 150 6.76 -6.71 -14.77
N LEU A 151 6.08 -6.16 -15.77
CA LEU A 151 5.07 -6.87 -16.56
C LEU A 151 5.66 -8.09 -17.28
N ILE A 152 6.84 -7.93 -17.87
CA ILE A 152 7.59 -9.05 -18.49
C ILE A 152 7.93 -10.11 -17.43
N GLY A 153 8.42 -9.71 -16.27
CA GLY A 153 8.75 -10.60 -15.15
C GLY A 153 7.54 -11.38 -14.63
N LEU A 154 6.37 -10.78 -14.66
CA LEU A 154 5.08 -11.41 -14.30
C LEU A 154 4.49 -12.28 -15.42
N GLY A 155 5.10 -12.31 -16.60
CA GLY A 155 4.64 -13.12 -17.73
C GLY A 155 3.57 -12.48 -18.61
N TRP A 156 3.30 -11.16 -18.46
CA TRP A 156 2.35 -10.43 -19.31
C TRP A 156 2.90 -10.14 -20.73
N GLY A 157 4.23 -10.17 -20.90
CA GLY A 157 4.90 -9.86 -22.16
C GLY A 157 5.21 -8.37 -22.34
N ASP A 158 5.98 -8.07 -23.38
CA ASP A 158 6.48 -6.72 -23.70
C ASP A 158 5.42 -5.78 -24.30
N GLU A 159 4.30 -6.35 -24.82
CA GLU A 159 3.17 -5.58 -25.35
C GLU A 159 2.13 -5.21 -24.28
N ALA A 160 2.37 -5.57 -22.99
CA ALA A 160 1.37 -5.41 -21.94
C ALA A 160 0.93 -3.95 -21.73
N LEU A 161 1.82 -2.98 -21.90
CA LEU A 161 1.50 -1.56 -21.83
C LEU A 161 0.53 -1.07 -22.92
N ASP A 162 0.38 -1.83 -24.01
CA ASP A 162 -0.47 -1.47 -25.12
C ASP A 162 -1.90 -2.04 -25.00
N TYR A 163 -2.07 -3.13 -24.24
CA TYR A 163 -3.37 -3.79 -24.12
C TYR A 163 -3.99 -3.78 -22.72
N LEU A 164 -3.22 -3.54 -21.65
CA LEU A 164 -3.80 -3.37 -20.32
C LEU A 164 -4.51 -2.01 -20.21
N SER A 165 -5.67 -2.00 -19.55
CA SER A 165 -6.33 -0.75 -19.21
C SER A 165 -5.49 0.04 -18.19
N PRO A 166 -5.52 1.37 -18.23
CA PRO A 166 -4.82 2.19 -17.22
C PRO A 166 -5.24 1.85 -15.78
N ALA A 167 -6.53 1.56 -15.55
CA ALA A 167 -7.05 1.17 -14.25
C ALA A 167 -6.45 -0.16 -13.77
N ALA A 168 -6.38 -1.17 -14.64
CA ALA A 168 -5.78 -2.45 -14.29
C ALA A 168 -4.28 -2.32 -13.97
N LEU A 169 -3.57 -1.49 -14.72
CA LEU A 169 -2.17 -1.22 -14.44
C LEU A 169 -1.99 -0.48 -13.09
N ALA A 170 -2.83 0.52 -12.81
CA ALA A 170 -2.77 1.24 -11.54
C ALA A 170 -3.01 0.30 -10.34
N GLU A 171 -4.02 -0.59 -10.42
CA GLU A 171 -4.22 -1.64 -9.41
C GLU A 171 -2.99 -2.54 -9.23
N LEU A 172 -2.38 -2.97 -10.35
CA LEU A 172 -1.17 -3.80 -10.30
C LEU A 172 -0.01 -3.07 -9.63
N MET A 173 0.14 -1.77 -9.89
CA MET A 173 1.23 -0.98 -9.29
C MET A 173 1.03 -0.78 -7.77
N LEU A 174 -0.20 -0.77 -7.27
CA LEU A 174 -0.48 -0.70 -5.83
C LEU A 174 0.03 -1.92 -5.04
N ALA A 175 0.15 -3.08 -5.69
CA ALA A 175 0.69 -4.26 -5.04
C ALA A 175 2.20 -4.12 -4.80
N ASP A 176 2.66 -4.43 -3.57
CA ASP A 176 4.10 -4.46 -3.26
C ASP A 176 4.83 -5.38 -4.25
N PRO A 177 5.80 -4.86 -5.03
CA PRO A 177 6.54 -5.67 -5.98
C PRO A 177 7.31 -6.84 -5.33
N CYS A 178 7.56 -6.78 -4.03
CA CYS A 178 8.14 -7.91 -3.30
C CYS A 178 7.20 -9.14 -3.26
N GLY A 179 5.91 -8.94 -3.43
CA GLY A 179 4.95 -10.03 -3.60
C GLY A 179 5.19 -10.88 -4.85
N ASP A 180 5.78 -10.30 -5.88
CA ASP A 180 6.07 -10.99 -7.14
C ASP A 180 7.10 -12.12 -6.99
N PHE A 181 7.92 -12.08 -5.93
CA PHE A 181 8.89 -13.13 -5.60
C PHE A 181 8.33 -14.24 -4.70
N ALA A 182 7.10 -14.11 -4.25
CA ALA A 182 6.50 -15.05 -3.33
C ALA A 182 6.12 -16.35 -4.04
N ALA A 183 6.48 -17.50 -3.44
CA ALA A 183 6.09 -18.82 -3.95
C ALA A 183 4.67 -19.21 -3.51
N GLY A 184 3.71 -18.32 -3.66
CA GLY A 184 2.33 -18.56 -3.25
C GLY A 184 1.62 -17.27 -2.83
N ILE A 185 0.38 -17.39 -2.38
CA ILE A 185 -0.40 -16.27 -1.83
C ILE A 185 -0.08 -16.18 -0.33
N TYR A 186 0.54 -15.10 0.07
CA TYR A 186 0.78 -14.79 1.47
C TYR A 186 -0.21 -13.72 1.92
N PRO A 187 -0.91 -13.92 3.05
CA PRO A 187 -1.80 -12.91 3.58
C PRO A 187 -0.99 -11.67 3.98
N ILE A 188 -1.48 -10.50 3.64
CA ILE A 188 -1.02 -9.24 4.22
C ILE A 188 -1.61 -9.05 5.63
N GLN A 189 -1.21 -7.99 6.32
CA GLN A 189 -1.67 -7.77 7.70
C GLN A 189 -3.19 -7.61 7.78
N ASP A 190 -3.81 -6.97 6.80
CA ASP A 190 -5.26 -6.76 6.70
C ASP A 190 -6.01 -8.09 6.61
N ASP A 191 -5.59 -8.99 5.73
CA ASP A 191 -6.16 -10.34 5.60
C ASP A 191 -6.05 -11.12 6.90
N ARG A 192 -4.91 -11.02 7.58
CA ARG A 192 -4.69 -11.69 8.86
C ARG A 192 -5.65 -11.20 9.94
N ILE A 193 -5.89 -9.88 10.00
CA ILE A 193 -6.83 -9.28 10.95
C ILE A 193 -8.26 -9.76 10.66
N GLN A 194 -8.65 -9.72 9.39
CA GLN A 194 -9.95 -10.18 8.93
C GLN A 194 -10.19 -11.66 9.26
N MET A 195 -9.22 -12.53 8.94
CA MET A 195 -9.28 -13.95 9.28
C MET A 195 -9.36 -14.17 10.79
N LEU A 196 -8.59 -13.44 11.58
CA LEU A 196 -8.61 -13.56 13.04
C LEU A 196 -9.97 -13.18 13.61
N GLY A 197 -10.58 -12.10 13.14
CA GLY A 197 -11.94 -11.71 13.50
C GLY A 197 -12.97 -12.77 13.13
N ALA A 198 -12.95 -13.24 11.89
CA ALA A 198 -13.88 -14.27 11.41
C ALA A 198 -13.80 -15.58 12.21
N ILE A 199 -12.59 -16.07 12.52
CA ILE A 199 -12.37 -17.28 13.32
C ILE A 199 -12.95 -17.13 14.74
N HIS A 200 -12.97 -15.92 15.30
CA HIS A 200 -13.50 -15.65 16.65
C HIS A 200 -14.97 -15.21 16.65
N GLY A 201 -15.64 -15.24 15.48
CA GLY A 201 -17.07 -15.00 15.37
C GLY A 201 -17.47 -13.55 15.18
N SER A 202 -16.52 -12.65 14.90
CA SER A 202 -16.84 -11.27 14.50
C SER A 202 -17.54 -11.25 13.14
N LYS A 203 -18.52 -10.35 12.99
CA LYS A 203 -19.02 -9.98 11.66
C LYS A 203 -17.91 -9.22 10.93
N ILE A 204 -17.67 -9.55 9.67
CA ILE A 204 -16.77 -8.76 8.83
C ILE A 204 -17.58 -7.66 8.13
N LEU A 205 -17.05 -6.44 8.17
CA LEU A 205 -17.64 -5.26 7.53
C LEU A 205 -16.64 -4.71 6.51
N SER A 206 -17.05 -4.64 5.25
CA SER A 206 -16.31 -3.90 4.22
C SER A 206 -16.61 -2.41 4.35
N LEU A 207 -15.57 -1.57 4.43
CA LEU A 207 -15.72 -0.13 4.53
C LEU A 207 -16.01 0.51 3.17
N GLU A 208 -15.61 -0.15 2.07
CA GLU A 208 -15.96 0.22 0.71
C GLU A 208 -16.30 -1.01 -0.15
N ALA A 209 -16.90 -0.79 -1.30
CA ALA A 209 -17.21 -1.87 -2.24
C ALA A 209 -15.91 -2.44 -2.86
N PRO A 210 -15.79 -3.77 -3.06
CA PRO A 210 -14.56 -4.42 -3.54
C PRO A 210 -14.01 -3.88 -4.86
N ARG A 211 -14.84 -3.28 -5.69
CA ARG A 211 -14.44 -2.71 -6.99
C ARG A 211 -14.45 -1.19 -7.05
N ALA A 212 -14.65 -0.51 -5.91
CA ALA A 212 -14.77 0.95 -5.88
C ALA A 212 -13.52 1.64 -6.46
N LEU A 213 -12.33 1.18 -6.07
CA LEU A 213 -11.07 1.71 -6.59
C LEU A 213 -10.96 1.50 -8.11
N PHE A 214 -11.14 0.26 -8.58
CA PHE A 214 -11.05 -0.05 -10.00
C PHE A 214 -12.04 0.79 -10.83
N GLN A 215 -13.29 0.92 -10.37
CA GLN A 215 -14.31 1.73 -11.03
C GLN A 215 -13.91 3.22 -11.10
N LYS A 216 -13.42 3.77 -9.99
CA LYS A 216 -12.95 5.17 -9.95
C LYS A 216 -11.81 5.41 -10.95
N LEU A 217 -10.87 4.48 -11.06
CA LEU A 217 -9.75 4.58 -11.98
C LEU A 217 -10.17 4.41 -13.44
N SER A 218 -11.15 3.53 -13.69
CA SER A 218 -11.74 3.35 -15.03
C SER A 218 -12.50 4.59 -15.47
N ASP A 219 -13.27 5.20 -14.58
CA ASP A 219 -14.03 6.43 -14.86
C ASP A 219 -13.11 7.63 -15.14
N ASP A 220 -11.89 7.64 -14.59
CA ASP A 220 -10.85 8.64 -14.85
C ASP A 220 -10.28 8.53 -16.29
N GLY A 221 -10.45 7.38 -16.94
CA GLY A 221 -10.05 7.14 -18.32
C GLY A 221 -8.55 7.25 -18.60
N GLY A 222 -7.71 7.02 -17.60
CA GLY A 222 -6.26 7.12 -17.71
C GLY A 222 -5.71 8.54 -17.63
N ALA A 223 -6.53 9.53 -17.27
CA ALA A 223 -6.13 10.93 -17.19
C ALA A 223 -5.47 11.27 -15.83
N GLY A 224 -6.06 12.17 -15.07
CA GLY A 224 -5.43 12.80 -13.92
C GLY A 224 -5.07 11.86 -12.78
N LEU A 225 -6.05 11.21 -12.15
CA LEU A 225 -5.84 10.35 -10.97
C LEU A 225 -5.10 9.07 -11.33
N THR A 226 -5.56 8.35 -12.35
CA THR A 226 -4.98 7.06 -12.75
C THR A 226 -3.51 7.22 -13.15
N ARG A 227 -3.19 8.27 -13.94
CA ARG A 227 -1.81 8.62 -14.27
C ARG A 227 -0.97 8.91 -13.03
N ALA A 228 -1.50 9.71 -12.10
CA ALA A 228 -0.80 10.06 -10.86
C ALA A 228 -0.52 8.81 -10.00
N MET A 229 -1.49 7.92 -9.85
CA MET A 229 -1.33 6.67 -9.11
C MET A 229 -0.27 5.75 -9.73
N ILE A 230 -0.31 5.57 -11.06
CA ILE A 230 0.73 4.79 -11.74
C ILE A 230 2.09 5.42 -11.49
N ALA A 231 2.24 6.75 -11.63
CA ALA A 231 3.50 7.45 -11.42
C ALA A 231 4.02 7.29 -9.97
N VAL A 232 3.14 7.43 -8.97
CA VAL A 232 3.51 7.29 -7.56
C VAL A 232 3.94 5.85 -7.25
N TYR A 233 3.13 4.87 -7.59
CA TYR A 233 3.40 3.48 -7.19
C TYR A 233 4.46 2.79 -8.05
N ALA A 234 4.67 3.19 -9.30
CA ALA A 234 5.79 2.70 -10.10
C ALA A 234 7.17 3.05 -9.50
N ASN A 235 7.26 4.05 -8.63
CA ASN A 235 8.50 4.36 -7.92
C ASN A 235 8.96 3.27 -6.95
N TYR A 236 8.07 2.38 -6.50
CA TYR A 236 8.49 1.19 -5.75
C TYR A 236 9.28 0.19 -6.60
N LEU A 237 9.30 0.37 -7.93
CA LEU A 237 10.11 -0.41 -8.87
C LEU A 237 11.51 0.21 -9.08
N ASN A 238 11.81 1.34 -8.46
CA ASN A 238 13.10 2.02 -8.62
C ASN A 238 14.25 1.09 -8.16
N PRO A 239 15.19 0.73 -9.04
CA PRO A 239 16.33 -0.13 -8.70
C PRO A 239 17.30 0.50 -7.69
N ALA A 240 17.17 1.79 -7.41
CA ALA A 240 17.94 2.47 -6.35
C ALA A 240 17.36 2.22 -4.94
N ILE A 241 16.19 1.59 -4.81
CA ILE A 241 15.65 1.19 -3.51
C ILE A 241 16.54 0.09 -2.93
N THR A 242 17.09 0.36 -1.74
CA THR A 242 17.95 -0.59 -1.03
C THR A 242 17.21 -1.31 0.09
N GLN A 243 17.83 -2.37 0.60
CA GLN A 243 17.31 -3.10 1.76
C GLN A 243 17.22 -2.19 3.01
N GLU A 244 18.17 -1.26 3.18
CA GLU A 244 18.18 -0.27 4.29
C GLU A 244 17.00 0.70 4.20
N MET A 245 16.62 1.12 2.99
CA MET A 245 15.44 1.95 2.78
C MET A 245 14.16 1.20 3.17
N ARG A 246 14.00 -0.04 2.72
CA ARG A 246 12.86 -0.87 3.10
C ARG A 246 12.85 -1.18 4.60
N SER A 247 14.00 -1.54 5.18
CA SER A 247 14.16 -1.76 6.62
C SER A 247 13.73 -0.53 7.42
N THR A 248 14.16 0.66 6.99
CA THR A 248 13.78 1.94 7.62
C THR A 248 12.28 2.19 7.55
N SER A 249 11.65 2.02 6.39
CA SER A 249 10.20 2.20 6.24
C SER A 249 9.42 1.27 7.18
N HIS A 250 9.77 -0.01 7.23
CA HIS A 250 9.13 -0.97 8.14
C HIS A 250 9.40 -0.66 9.62
N ALA A 251 10.60 -0.18 9.95
CA ALA A 251 10.94 0.25 11.31
C ALA A 251 10.13 1.48 11.75
N LEU A 252 9.98 2.48 10.88
CA LEU A 252 9.14 3.65 11.15
C LEU A 252 7.69 3.22 11.42
N TYR A 253 7.15 2.32 10.61
CA TYR A 253 5.83 1.75 10.85
C TYR A 253 5.75 1.06 12.21
N LEU A 254 6.67 0.12 12.52
CA LEU A 254 6.68 -0.63 13.78
C LEU A 254 6.82 0.28 15.00
N GLN A 255 7.53 1.40 14.85
CA GLN A 255 7.68 2.44 15.89
C GLN A 255 6.50 3.43 15.93
N GLY A 256 5.49 3.28 15.07
CA GLY A 256 4.35 4.18 15.00
C GLY A 256 4.71 5.60 14.52
N ARG A 257 5.84 5.79 13.84
CA ARG A 257 6.33 7.08 13.30
C ARG A 257 5.74 7.36 11.91
N ILE A 258 4.41 7.38 11.85
CA ILE A 258 3.69 7.41 10.57
C ILE A 258 3.88 8.75 9.83
N GLY A 259 3.95 9.85 10.58
CA GLY A 259 4.24 11.15 9.96
C GLY A 259 5.60 11.22 9.27
N GLU A 260 6.60 10.48 9.76
CA GLU A 260 7.90 10.44 9.09
C GLU A 260 7.85 9.64 7.80
N MET A 261 7.06 8.58 7.74
CA MET A 261 6.83 7.85 6.48
C MET A 261 6.17 8.76 5.44
N MET A 262 5.10 9.47 5.82
CA MET A 262 4.40 10.39 4.91
C MET A 262 5.27 11.57 4.46
N ALA A 263 6.03 12.16 5.39
CA ALA A 263 6.97 13.24 5.08
C ALA A 263 8.12 12.76 4.18
N TRP A 264 8.56 11.51 4.34
CA TRP A 264 9.57 10.92 3.46
C TRP A 264 9.05 10.81 2.02
N ASP A 265 7.84 10.28 1.84
CA ASP A 265 7.23 10.20 0.51
C ASP A 265 7.10 11.60 -0.12
N GLU A 266 6.61 12.60 0.62
CA GLU A 266 6.46 13.97 0.13
C GLU A 266 7.80 14.57 -0.33
N LEU A 267 8.84 14.43 0.48
CA LEU A 267 10.17 14.94 0.17
C LEU A 267 10.79 14.20 -1.02
N TYR A 268 10.62 12.87 -1.06
CA TYR A 268 11.12 12.06 -2.16
C TYR A 268 10.52 12.52 -3.51
N PHE A 269 9.20 12.66 -3.59
CA PHE A 269 8.52 13.07 -4.82
C PHE A 269 8.88 14.52 -5.22
N SER A 270 9.06 15.39 -4.24
CA SER A 270 9.48 16.77 -4.48
C SER A 270 10.92 16.87 -5.04
N GLU A 271 11.81 15.96 -4.62
CA GLU A 271 13.20 15.93 -5.11
C GLU A 271 13.34 15.14 -6.43
N ALA A 272 12.70 13.99 -6.54
CA ALA A 272 12.82 13.11 -7.70
C ALA A 272 12.07 13.66 -8.94
N TYR A 273 10.95 14.33 -8.72
CA TYR A 273 10.07 14.87 -9.78
C TYR A 273 9.61 16.29 -9.42
N PRO A 274 10.50 17.31 -9.45
CA PRO A 274 10.19 18.64 -8.90
C PRO A 274 8.99 19.33 -9.54
N GLU A 275 8.70 19.06 -10.82
CA GLU A 275 7.61 19.71 -11.56
C GLU A 275 6.27 19.02 -11.34
N GLU A 276 6.22 17.68 -11.31
CA GLU A 276 5.00 16.90 -11.34
C GLU A 276 4.78 16.06 -10.08
N GLY A 277 5.83 15.66 -9.39
CA GLY A 277 5.78 14.73 -8.25
C GLY A 277 4.85 15.19 -7.12
N PRO A 278 4.90 16.45 -6.67
CA PRO A 278 3.98 16.97 -5.68
C PRO A 278 2.50 16.88 -6.10
N ASP A 279 2.18 17.17 -7.38
CA ASP A 279 0.82 17.06 -7.91
C ASP A 279 0.35 15.60 -7.99
N TRP A 280 1.21 14.67 -8.43
CA TRP A 280 0.88 13.25 -8.44
C TRP A 280 0.58 12.72 -7.04
N LEU A 281 1.44 13.04 -6.07
CA LEU A 281 1.24 12.61 -4.69
C LEU A 281 -0.03 13.24 -4.10
N ALA A 282 -0.26 14.53 -4.34
CA ALA A 282 -1.46 15.22 -3.87
C ALA A 282 -2.75 14.62 -4.43
N ARG A 283 -2.83 14.36 -5.74
CA ARG A 283 -3.99 13.71 -6.38
C ARG A 283 -4.23 12.30 -5.87
N THR A 284 -3.15 11.54 -5.72
CA THR A 284 -3.20 10.17 -5.19
C THR A 284 -3.72 10.17 -3.77
N ASN A 285 -3.19 11.02 -2.90
CA ASN A 285 -3.61 11.13 -1.49
C ASN A 285 -5.02 11.73 -1.34
N ASP A 286 -5.43 12.64 -2.23
CA ASP A 286 -6.78 13.20 -2.19
C ASP A 286 -7.83 12.11 -2.39
N TYR A 287 -7.63 11.21 -3.33
CA TYR A 287 -8.54 10.09 -3.51
C TYR A 287 -8.31 8.97 -2.47
N LEU A 288 -7.09 8.42 -2.39
CA LEU A 288 -6.83 7.23 -1.57
C LEU A 288 -7.05 7.48 -0.08
N LEU A 289 -6.83 8.71 0.39
CA LEU A 289 -6.94 9.04 1.81
C LEU A 289 -8.17 9.90 2.08
N ARG A 290 -8.29 11.10 1.48
CA ARG A 290 -9.37 12.03 1.82
C ARG A 290 -10.75 11.49 1.42
N GLU A 291 -10.98 11.20 0.14
CA GLU A 291 -12.28 10.71 -0.33
C GLU A 291 -12.65 9.38 0.34
N ARG A 292 -11.71 8.44 0.40
CA ARG A 292 -11.98 7.11 1.00
C ARG A 292 -12.20 7.18 2.51
N ASN A 293 -11.52 8.06 3.24
CA ASN A 293 -11.77 8.25 4.68
C ASN A 293 -13.21 8.69 4.96
N GLU A 294 -13.79 9.54 4.13
CA GLU A 294 -15.20 9.93 4.26
C GLU A 294 -16.15 8.74 4.02
N VAL A 295 -15.86 7.90 3.01
CA VAL A 295 -16.60 6.66 2.75
C VAL A 295 -16.47 5.68 3.91
N PHE A 296 -15.26 5.45 4.41
CA PHE A 296 -14.98 4.54 5.53
C PHE A 296 -15.73 4.97 6.79
N LEU A 297 -15.66 6.25 7.13
CA LEU A 297 -16.38 6.78 8.27
C LEU A 297 -17.89 6.62 8.11
N GLY A 298 -18.43 6.94 6.92
CA GLY A 298 -19.86 6.78 6.63
C GLY A 298 -20.31 5.33 6.79
N SER A 299 -19.55 4.39 6.26
CA SER A 299 -19.85 2.94 6.32
C SER A 299 -19.81 2.39 7.76
N ALA A 300 -18.89 2.87 8.59
CA ALA A 300 -18.71 2.38 9.96
C ALA A 300 -19.57 3.13 11.00
N MET A 301 -20.14 4.27 10.67
CA MET A 301 -20.73 5.21 11.63
C MET A 301 -21.75 4.58 12.57
N ALA A 302 -22.72 3.84 12.05
CA ALA A 302 -23.77 3.22 12.84
C ALA A 302 -23.20 2.20 13.84
N ASP A 303 -22.29 1.37 13.36
CA ASP A 303 -21.65 0.32 14.16
C ASP A 303 -20.70 0.90 15.23
N LEU A 304 -20.02 2.02 14.93
CA LEU A 304 -19.16 2.73 15.88
C LEU A 304 -19.97 3.37 17.02
N LEU A 305 -21.18 3.85 16.74
CA LEU A 305 -22.08 4.37 17.79
C LEU A 305 -22.54 3.27 18.75
N GLU A 306 -22.75 2.05 18.26
CA GLU A 306 -23.08 0.87 19.08
C GLU A 306 -21.86 0.33 19.84
N GLY A 307 -20.64 0.54 19.33
CA GLY A 307 -19.40 0.03 19.89
C GLY A 307 -19.06 -1.40 19.51
N GLY A 308 -17.91 -1.87 20.03
CA GLY A 308 -17.42 -3.23 19.76
C GLY A 308 -16.87 -3.42 18.34
N VAL A 309 -16.52 -2.34 17.63
CA VAL A 309 -15.87 -2.39 16.32
C VAL A 309 -14.35 -2.39 16.48
N PHE A 310 -13.69 -3.27 15.75
CA PHE A 310 -12.26 -3.18 15.47
C PHE A 310 -12.09 -2.78 14.01
N MET A 311 -11.68 -1.53 13.76
CA MET A 311 -11.50 -0.97 12.43
C MET A 311 -10.03 -1.07 12.05
N ALA A 312 -9.70 -1.78 10.96
CA ALA A 312 -8.37 -1.95 10.43
C ALA A 312 -8.27 -1.31 9.04
N VAL A 313 -7.42 -0.32 8.91
CA VAL A 313 -7.21 0.45 7.67
C VAL A 313 -5.73 0.74 7.48
N GLY A 314 -5.27 0.95 6.26
CA GLY A 314 -3.89 1.35 6.00
C GLY A 314 -3.46 2.53 6.86
N THR A 315 -2.26 2.46 7.40
CA THR A 315 -1.82 3.40 8.46
C THR A 315 -1.85 4.87 8.01
N TYR A 316 -1.77 5.15 6.71
CA TYR A 316 -1.86 6.51 6.17
C TYR A 316 -3.27 7.12 6.24
N HIS A 317 -4.30 6.29 6.47
CA HIS A 317 -5.66 6.77 6.73
C HIS A 317 -5.83 7.45 8.10
N LEU A 318 -4.88 7.27 9.02
CA LEU A 318 -5.02 7.75 10.41
C LEU A 318 -4.69 9.23 10.59
N PRO A 319 -3.48 9.74 10.17
CA PRO A 319 -3.03 11.11 10.43
C PRO A 319 -3.67 12.13 9.49
N GLN A 320 -3.28 13.38 9.61
CA GLN A 320 -3.76 14.55 8.88
C GLN A 320 -5.14 15.07 9.34
N GLU A 321 -5.50 16.27 8.88
CA GLU A 321 -6.81 16.88 9.14
C GLU A 321 -7.97 16.14 8.44
N TYR A 322 -7.67 15.45 7.35
CA TYR A 322 -8.58 14.56 6.61
C TYR A 322 -8.47 13.10 7.04
N GLY A 323 -7.60 12.79 8.02
CA GLY A 323 -7.42 11.44 8.53
C GLY A 323 -8.58 11.02 9.45
N LEU A 324 -8.76 9.70 9.57
CA LEU A 324 -9.87 9.13 10.34
C LEU A 324 -9.88 9.57 11.80
N ILE A 325 -8.72 9.84 12.42
CA ILE A 325 -8.66 10.35 13.79
C ILE A 325 -9.34 11.72 13.89
N ALA A 326 -9.02 12.63 12.98
CA ALA A 326 -9.60 13.97 12.96
C ALA A 326 -11.09 13.92 12.58
N LEU A 327 -11.45 13.13 11.59
CA LEU A 327 -12.84 12.96 11.14
C LEU A 327 -13.73 12.37 12.23
N LEU A 328 -13.29 11.36 12.96
CA LEU A 328 -14.00 10.76 14.08
C LEU A 328 -14.20 11.79 15.21
N ARG A 329 -13.16 12.56 15.56
CA ARG A 329 -13.29 13.64 16.56
C ARG A 329 -14.28 14.72 16.12
N LYS A 330 -14.26 15.10 14.84
CA LYS A 330 -15.23 16.03 14.26
C LYS A 330 -16.66 15.49 14.29
N ALA A 331 -16.81 14.16 14.18
CA ALA A 331 -18.09 13.47 14.31
C ALA A 331 -18.55 13.27 15.78
N GLY A 332 -17.79 13.76 16.77
CA GLY A 332 -18.17 13.76 18.19
C GLY A 332 -17.62 12.58 18.99
N PHE A 333 -16.78 11.72 18.42
CA PHE A 333 -16.11 10.64 19.17
C PHE A 333 -14.89 11.18 19.94
N ALA A 334 -14.64 10.63 21.13
CA ALA A 334 -13.33 10.74 21.75
C ALA A 334 -12.39 9.72 21.11
N VAL A 335 -11.24 10.18 20.61
CA VAL A 335 -10.24 9.29 19.97
C VAL A 335 -8.91 9.47 20.66
N GLU A 336 -8.45 8.41 21.31
CA GLU A 336 -7.27 8.38 22.15
C GLU A 336 -6.28 7.35 21.67
N ARG A 337 -4.99 7.71 21.59
CA ARG A 337 -3.93 6.77 21.27
C ARG A 337 -3.75 5.75 22.39
N ILE A 338 -3.61 4.49 22.03
CA ILE A 338 -3.14 3.43 22.91
C ILE A 338 -1.67 3.18 22.58
N ALA A 339 -0.78 3.59 23.49
CA ALA A 339 0.65 3.41 23.29
C ALA A 339 1.02 1.92 23.37
N LEU A 340 1.83 1.46 22.42
CA LEU A 340 2.36 0.11 22.38
C LEU A 340 3.84 0.11 22.75
N GLU A 341 4.33 -1.03 23.25
CA GLU A 341 5.75 -1.22 23.52
C GLU A 341 6.57 -1.05 22.22
N GLY A 342 7.65 -0.29 22.31
CA GLY A 342 8.53 0.01 21.17
C GLY A 342 8.06 1.14 20.25
N GLU A 343 6.85 1.70 20.44
CA GLU A 343 6.42 2.87 19.70
C GLU A 343 7.02 4.18 20.22
N ALA A 344 7.26 5.11 19.31
CA ALA A 344 7.68 6.46 19.63
C ALA A 344 6.67 7.17 20.55
N ARG A 345 7.16 8.12 21.33
CA ARG A 345 6.29 9.06 22.07
C ARG A 345 5.93 10.23 21.15
N PRO A 346 4.71 10.79 21.29
CA PRO A 346 4.32 11.99 20.57
C PRO A 346 5.26 13.16 20.81
#